data_ec9ad75b2eaf3b07b5fee954c66251bd
#
_entry.id   ec9ad75b2eaf3b07b5fee954c66251bd
#
_cell.length_a   1.000
_cell.length_b   1.000
_cell.length_c   1.000
_cell.angle_alpha   90.00
_cell.angle_beta   90.00
_cell.angle_gamma   90.00
#
_symmetry.space_group_name_H-M   'P 1'
#
loop_
_entity.id
_entity.type
_entity.pdbx_description
1 polymer ?
#
loop_
_entity_poly.entity_id
_entity_poly.type
_entity_poly.pdbx_seq_one_letter_code
_entity_poly.pdbx_strand_id
1 'polypeptide(L)'
;MYGYGSLIWRPDFAFEERRLATLRGHHRALCLWSRVNRGTPECPGLVFGLDRGGSCRGVVYRLAGAQVPDYFPALWDREMSTGAYLPRWLGCETEQGVVQALVFVMNRDNPGYVSTLPEDEVVAIIRRAAGRYGPCTDYVVETARALREAGIRDARLDVLARRLMSGPE
;
A
#
# COMPACT_ATOMS: atom_id res chain seq x y z
N MET A 1 -9.47 -6.17 -8.40
CA MET A 1 -8.84 -5.50 -7.23
C MET A 1 -7.39 -5.17 -7.55
N TYR A 2 -6.93 -3.95 -7.26
CA TYR A 2 -5.54 -3.53 -7.45
C TYR A 2 -4.78 -3.50 -6.12
N GLY A 3 -3.65 -4.19 -6.06
CA GLY A 3 -2.75 -4.23 -4.90
C GLY A 3 -1.44 -3.50 -5.19
N TYR A 4 -1.03 -2.61 -4.27
CA TYR A 4 0.18 -1.81 -4.39
C TYR A 4 1.04 -1.77 -3.10
N GLY A 5 0.51 -2.25 -2.00
CA GLY A 5 1.13 -2.31 -0.67
C GLY A 5 0.93 -3.68 -0.05
N SER A 6 0.38 -3.74 1.16
CA SER A 6 0.19 -5.01 1.89
C SER A 6 -0.66 -6.04 1.15
N LEU A 7 -1.56 -5.63 0.26
CA LEU A 7 -2.33 -6.56 -0.57
C LEU A 7 -1.46 -7.39 -1.53
N ILE A 8 -0.19 -7.03 -1.76
CA ILE A 8 0.73 -7.82 -2.58
C ILE A 8 1.19 -9.08 -1.84
N TRP A 9 1.46 -8.97 -0.54
CA TRP A 9 1.99 -10.05 0.30
C TRP A 9 0.98 -10.59 1.31
N ARG A 10 -0.12 -9.87 1.53
CA ARG A 10 -1.23 -10.27 2.41
C ARG A 10 -2.56 -9.88 1.78
N PRO A 11 -2.98 -10.57 0.69
CA PRO A 11 -4.27 -10.26 0.04
C PRO A 11 -5.47 -10.54 0.94
N ASP A 12 -5.40 -11.54 1.84
CA ASP A 12 -6.48 -11.99 2.76
C ASP A 12 -7.81 -12.32 2.02
N PHE A 13 -7.73 -12.68 0.73
CA PHE A 13 -8.86 -13.14 -0.09
C PHE A 13 -8.41 -14.16 -1.13
N ALA A 14 -9.31 -15.04 -1.55
CA ALA A 14 -9.08 -15.95 -2.67
C ALA A 14 -9.14 -15.20 -4.01
N PHE A 15 -8.28 -15.55 -4.93
CA PHE A 15 -8.27 -14.99 -6.29
C PHE A 15 -8.04 -16.09 -7.33
N GLU A 16 -8.65 -15.93 -8.50
CA GLU A 16 -8.49 -16.84 -9.64
C GLU A 16 -7.23 -16.53 -10.43
N GLU A 17 -6.85 -15.26 -10.48
CA GLU A 17 -5.75 -14.79 -11.30
C GLU A 17 -5.08 -13.57 -10.67
N ARG A 18 -3.76 -13.49 -10.84
CA ARG A 18 -2.92 -12.37 -10.43
C ARG A 18 -2.04 -11.96 -11.60
N ARG A 19 -2.05 -10.68 -11.97
CA ARG A 19 -1.22 -10.13 -13.06
C ARG A 19 -0.49 -8.89 -12.60
N LEU A 20 0.70 -8.67 -13.15
CA LEU A 20 1.38 -7.37 -13.04
C LEU A 20 0.58 -6.31 -13.77
N ALA A 21 0.48 -5.13 -13.16
CA ALA A 21 -0.25 -4.02 -13.75
C ALA A 21 0.38 -2.68 -13.40
N THR A 22 0.21 -1.72 -14.31
CA THR A 22 0.60 -0.32 -14.10
C THR A 22 -0.66 0.53 -14.00
N LEU A 23 -0.79 1.26 -12.90
CA LEU A 23 -1.80 2.30 -12.73
C LEU A 23 -1.17 3.66 -13.06
N ARG A 24 -1.78 4.39 -14.01
CA ARG A 24 -1.39 5.76 -14.35
C ARG A 24 -2.13 6.79 -13.49
N GLY A 25 -1.51 7.95 -13.31
CA GLY A 25 -2.10 9.07 -12.57
C GLY A 25 -2.02 8.94 -11.04
N HIS A 26 -1.42 7.87 -10.52
CA HIS A 26 -1.19 7.67 -9.10
C HIS A 26 0.17 7.00 -8.86
N HIS A 27 0.82 7.31 -7.74
CA HIS A 27 2.07 6.68 -7.33
C HIS A 27 1.98 6.16 -5.89
N ARG A 28 2.80 5.17 -5.56
CA ARG A 28 2.96 4.66 -4.20
C ARG A 28 3.72 5.68 -3.36
N ALA A 29 3.17 6.08 -2.22
CA ALA A 29 3.81 7.01 -1.30
C ALA A 29 3.53 6.60 0.16
N LEU A 30 4.47 6.87 1.06
CA LEU A 30 4.24 6.83 2.51
C LEU A 30 3.52 8.13 2.91
N CYS A 31 2.21 8.16 2.73
CA CYS A 31 1.40 9.38 2.80
C CYS A 31 0.20 9.28 3.74
N LEU A 32 0.18 8.30 4.63
CA LEU A 32 -0.90 8.12 5.59
C LEU A 32 -0.34 7.80 6.98
N TRP A 33 -0.74 8.59 7.99
CA TRP A 33 -0.48 8.27 9.38
C TRP A 33 -1.20 6.99 9.82
N SER A 34 -0.45 6.06 10.37
CA SER A 34 -0.98 4.85 10.99
C SER A 34 -0.92 4.96 12.50
N ARG A 35 -2.09 5.13 13.14
CA ARG A 35 -2.23 5.30 14.58
C ARG A 35 -2.74 4.04 15.29
N VAL A 36 -2.89 2.94 14.56
CA VAL A 36 -3.38 1.66 15.10
C VAL A 36 -2.53 0.50 14.58
N ASN A 37 -2.41 0.37 13.26
CA ASN A 37 -1.84 -0.82 12.65
C ASN A 37 -0.31 -0.88 12.71
N ARG A 38 0.36 0.25 12.45
CA ARG A 38 1.83 0.38 12.41
C ARG A 38 2.36 1.52 13.28
N GLY A 39 1.56 1.97 14.22
CA GLY A 39 1.85 2.99 15.21
C GLY A 39 0.74 3.08 16.23
N THR A 40 0.88 4.01 17.17
CA THR A 40 -0.14 4.38 18.16
C THR A 40 -0.52 5.86 17.97
N PRO A 41 -1.58 6.36 18.63
CA PRO A 41 -1.87 7.79 18.61
C PRO A 41 -0.70 8.68 19.06
N GLU A 42 0.08 8.23 20.05
CA GLU A 42 1.22 8.94 20.62
C GLU A 42 2.50 8.80 19.78
N CYS A 43 2.62 7.67 19.06
CA CYS A 43 3.76 7.37 18.20
C CYS A 43 3.27 6.80 16.85
N PRO A 44 2.70 7.65 15.98
CA PRO A 44 2.15 7.19 14.72
C PRO A 44 3.25 6.75 13.75
N GLY A 45 2.97 5.68 13.01
CA GLY A 45 3.79 5.23 11.88
C GLY A 45 3.29 5.78 10.56
N LEU A 46 3.94 5.39 9.47
CA LEU A 46 3.56 5.73 8.10
C LEU A 46 3.23 4.47 7.31
N VAL A 47 2.15 4.54 6.53
CA VAL A 47 1.77 3.46 5.61
C VAL A 47 1.56 4.00 4.20
N PHE A 48 1.61 3.08 3.22
CA PHE A 48 1.46 3.43 1.82
C PHE A 48 0.03 3.81 1.47
N GLY A 49 -0.08 4.86 0.66
CA GLY A 49 -1.27 5.21 -0.10
C GLY A 49 -0.93 5.37 -1.58
N LEU A 50 -1.93 5.35 -2.43
CA LEU A 50 -1.84 5.77 -3.83
C LEU A 50 -2.15 7.25 -3.93
N ASP A 51 -1.10 8.06 -3.95
CA ASP A 51 -1.22 9.50 -4.08
C ASP A 51 -1.27 9.93 -5.55
N ARG A 52 -1.82 11.11 -5.82
CA ARG A 52 -2.03 11.64 -7.17
C ARG A 52 -0.71 11.92 -7.89
N GLY A 53 -0.69 11.64 -9.19
CA GLY A 53 0.41 11.90 -10.10
C GLY A 53 1.31 10.68 -10.33
N GLY A 54 2.05 10.70 -11.43
CA GLY A 54 2.99 9.65 -11.79
C GLY A 54 2.33 8.32 -12.19
N SER A 55 2.97 7.23 -11.82
CA SER A 55 2.47 5.87 -12.04
C SER A 55 2.89 4.93 -10.92
N CYS A 56 2.10 3.88 -10.71
CA CYS A 56 2.40 2.83 -9.75
C CYS A 56 2.40 1.47 -10.44
N ARG A 57 3.47 0.71 -10.30
CA ARG A 57 3.47 -0.72 -10.63
C ARG A 57 3.00 -1.52 -9.42
N GLY A 58 2.06 -2.42 -9.66
CA GLY A 58 1.44 -3.28 -8.66
C GLY A 58 0.90 -4.54 -9.29
N VAL A 59 -0.12 -5.11 -8.70
CA VAL A 59 -0.78 -6.31 -9.19
C VAL A 59 -2.29 -6.09 -9.28
N VAL A 60 -2.93 -6.70 -10.27
CA VAL A 60 -4.38 -6.83 -10.32
C VAL A 60 -4.78 -8.27 -10.02
N TYR A 61 -5.81 -8.41 -9.21
CA TYR A 61 -6.41 -9.70 -8.86
C TYR A 61 -7.78 -9.82 -9.52
N ARG A 62 -8.02 -10.96 -10.17
CA ARG A 62 -9.35 -11.38 -10.57
C ARG A 62 -9.93 -12.23 -9.45
N LEU A 63 -11.10 -11.84 -8.97
CA LEU A 63 -11.80 -12.50 -7.88
C LEU A 63 -12.96 -13.30 -8.46
N ALA A 64 -13.21 -14.50 -7.94
CA ALA A 64 -14.38 -15.27 -8.31
C ALA A 64 -15.65 -14.54 -7.87
N GLY A 65 -16.50 -14.16 -8.83
CA GLY A 65 -17.69 -13.35 -8.53
C GLY A 65 -18.61 -13.98 -7.48
N ALA A 66 -18.75 -15.30 -7.53
CA ALA A 66 -19.57 -16.05 -6.56
C ALA A 66 -19.04 -15.97 -5.12
N GLN A 67 -17.73 -15.75 -4.92
CA GLN A 67 -17.10 -15.70 -3.60
C GLN A 67 -16.94 -14.26 -3.06
N VAL A 68 -17.20 -13.24 -3.89
CA VAL A 68 -17.08 -11.83 -3.49
C VAL A 68 -17.92 -11.50 -2.25
N PRO A 69 -19.19 -11.95 -2.13
CA PRO A 69 -19.97 -11.66 -0.93
C PRO A 69 -19.37 -12.19 0.38
N ASP A 70 -18.56 -13.24 0.31
CA ASP A 70 -18.02 -13.90 1.51
C ASP A 70 -16.88 -13.10 2.16
N TYR A 71 -16.02 -12.46 1.37
CA TYR A 71 -14.84 -11.76 1.89
C TYR A 71 -14.83 -10.25 1.63
N PHE A 72 -15.63 -9.75 0.69
CA PHE A 72 -15.63 -8.33 0.34
C PHE A 72 -16.03 -7.41 1.49
N PRO A 73 -17.00 -7.76 2.36
CA PRO A 73 -17.34 -6.94 3.53
C PRO A 73 -16.13 -6.71 4.45
N ALA A 74 -15.38 -7.78 4.79
CA ALA A 74 -14.20 -7.66 5.65
C ALA A 74 -13.07 -6.86 4.99
N LEU A 75 -12.86 -7.03 3.68
CA LEU A 75 -11.91 -6.23 2.92
C LEU A 75 -12.33 -4.76 2.87
N TRP A 76 -13.61 -4.51 2.64
CA TRP A 76 -14.16 -3.15 2.64
C TRP A 76 -13.97 -2.46 3.98
N ASP A 77 -14.29 -3.13 5.07
CA ASP A 77 -14.09 -2.61 6.43
C ASP A 77 -12.62 -2.34 6.71
N ARG A 78 -11.72 -3.22 6.26
CA ARG A 78 -10.28 -3.04 6.39
C ARG A 78 -9.78 -1.76 5.71
N GLU A 79 -10.24 -1.48 4.49
CA GLU A 79 -9.76 -0.37 3.67
C GLU A 79 -10.53 0.94 3.93
N MET A 80 -11.81 0.84 4.29
CA MET A 80 -12.70 2.00 4.36
C MET A 80 -13.01 2.51 5.78
N SER A 81 -12.65 1.76 6.82
CA SER A 81 -13.02 2.08 8.22
C SER A 81 -12.55 3.47 8.70
N THR A 82 -11.45 3.97 8.16
CA THR A 82 -10.87 5.27 8.58
C THR A 82 -11.21 6.41 7.64
N GLY A 83 -11.89 6.15 6.52
CA GLY A 83 -12.10 7.14 5.45
C GLY A 83 -10.82 7.62 4.77
N ALA A 84 -9.69 6.93 5.00
CA ALA A 84 -8.40 7.30 4.45
C ALA A 84 -8.29 7.09 2.94
N TYR A 85 -9.13 6.23 2.39
CA TYR A 85 -9.13 5.92 0.97
C TYR A 85 -10.47 6.22 0.32
N LEU A 86 -10.41 6.45 -1.00
CA LEU A 86 -11.56 6.57 -1.88
C LEU A 86 -11.56 5.39 -2.85
N PRO A 87 -12.62 4.58 -2.91
CA PRO A 87 -12.73 3.51 -3.88
C PRO A 87 -12.98 4.10 -5.27
N ARG A 88 -12.25 3.61 -6.27
CA ARG A 88 -12.36 4.04 -7.67
C ARG A 88 -12.23 2.83 -8.60
N TRP A 89 -13.02 2.79 -9.64
CA TRP A 89 -12.79 1.90 -10.78
C TRP A 89 -11.85 2.59 -11.75
N LEU A 90 -10.66 2.04 -11.93
CA LEU A 90 -9.63 2.62 -12.78
C LEU A 90 -9.05 1.57 -13.73
N GLY A 91 -8.67 2.03 -14.93
CA GLY A 91 -7.96 1.22 -15.90
C GLY A 91 -6.52 0.94 -15.45
N CYS A 92 -6.18 -0.33 -15.34
CA CYS A 92 -4.83 -0.80 -15.03
C CYS A 92 -4.25 -1.50 -16.27
N GLU A 93 -3.09 -1.02 -16.73
CA GLU A 93 -2.38 -1.57 -17.91
C GLU A 93 -1.71 -2.90 -17.51
N THR A 94 -2.01 -3.98 -18.23
CA THR A 94 -1.35 -5.28 -18.10
C THR A 94 -0.74 -5.71 -19.43
N GLU A 95 0.08 -6.75 -19.46
CA GLU A 95 0.61 -7.32 -20.70
C GLU A 95 -0.49 -7.84 -21.64
N GLN A 96 -1.68 -8.12 -21.12
CA GLN A 96 -2.83 -8.61 -21.91
C GLN A 96 -3.87 -7.50 -22.19
N GLY A 97 -3.49 -6.23 -22.01
CA GLY A 97 -4.35 -5.07 -22.20
C GLY A 97 -4.80 -4.41 -20.91
N VAL A 98 -5.72 -3.45 -21.03
CA VAL A 98 -6.24 -2.68 -19.90
C VAL A 98 -7.37 -3.45 -19.23
N VAL A 99 -7.30 -3.58 -17.91
CA VAL A 99 -8.39 -4.15 -17.10
C VAL A 99 -8.92 -3.09 -16.13
N GLN A 100 -10.24 -3.05 -15.94
CA GLN A 100 -10.87 -2.22 -14.92
C GLN A 100 -10.72 -2.90 -13.56
N ALA A 101 -10.13 -2.20 -12.60
CA ALA A 101 -9.93 -2.71 -11.26
C ALA A 101 -10.48 -1.74 -10.21
N LEU A 102 -10.99 -2.28 -9.11
CA LEU A 102 -11.25 -1.50 -7.91
C LEU A 102 -9.91 -1.13 -7.27
N VAL A 103 -9.69 0.16 -7.11
CA VAL A 103 -8.46 0.77 -6.58
C VAL A 103 -8.84 1.65 -5.40
N PHE A 104 -8.14 1.51 -4.28
CA PHE A 104 -8.26 2.39 -3.13
C PHE A 104 -7.20 3.49 -3.24
N VAL A 105 -7.61 4.69 -3.66
CA VAL A 105 -6.72 5.85 -3.80
C VAL A 105 -6.76 6.71 -2.54
N MET A 106 -5.69 7.47 -2.30
CA MET A 106 -5.58 8.32 -1.12
C MET A 106 -6.64 9.42 -1.10
N ASN A 107 -7.35 9.54 0.00
CA ASN A 107 -8.21 10.68 0.30
C ASN A 107 -7.37 11.79 0.94
N ARG A 108 -7.02 12.82 0.16
CA ARG A 108 -6.19 13.93 0.65
C ARG A 108 -6.91 14.83 1.65
N ASP A 109 -8.24 14.77 1.74
CA ASP A 109 -9.02 15.49 2.72
C ASP A 109 -9.09 14.78 4.07
N ASN A 110 -8.58 13.54 4.14
CA ASN A 110 -8.51 12.80 5.40
C ASN A 110 -7.46 13.41 6.34
N PRO A 111 -7.76 13.62 7.64
CA PRO A 111 -6.81 14.16 8.60
C PRO A 111 -5.53 13.32 8.81
N GLY A 112 -5.54 12.07 8.38
CA GLY A 112 -4.38 11.19 8.38
C GLY A 112 -3.47 11.35 7.17
N TYR A 113 -3.88 12.11 6.15
CA TYR A 113 -3.03 12.34 4.98
C TYR A 113 -1.78 13.14 5.35
N VAL A 114 -0.66 12.71 4.80
CA VAL A 114 0.65 13.36 4.96
C VAL A 114 1.18 13.69 3.57
N SER A 115 1.51 14.95 3.37
CA SER A 115 2.27 15.35 2.17
C SER A 115 3.72 14.83 2.25
N THR A 116 4.52 15.15 1.26
CA THR A 116 5.93 14.73 1.22
C THR A 116 6.69 15.22 2.46
N LEU A 117 7.32 14.28 3.16
CA LEU A 117 8.25 14.54 4.25
C LEU A 117 9.69 14.37 3.79
N PRO A 118 10.67 15.03 4.44
CA PRO A 118 12.09 14.74 4.27
C PRO A 118 12.38 13.26 4.54
N GLU A 119 13.29 12.66 3.77
CA GLU A 119 13.56 11.21 3.87
C GLU A 119 14.08 10.80 5.25
N ASP A 120 14.92 11.63 5.88
CA ASP A 120 15.42 11.37 7.23
C ASP A 120 14.31 11.37 8.29
N GLU A 121 13.32 12.24 8.13
CA GLU A 121 12.14 12.26 8.99
C GLU A 121 11.29 11.00 8.79
N VAL A 122 11.10 10.57 7.53
CA VAL A 122 10.40 9.31 7.21
C VAL A 122 11.10 8.13 7.89
N VAL A 123 12.41 8.03 7.78
CA VAL A 123 13.21 6.97 8.44
C VAL A 123 13.04 7.01 9.95
N ALA A 124 13.15 8.20 10.57
CA ALA A 124 13.01 8.36 12.01
C ALA A 124 11.61 7.96 12.51
N ILE A 125 10.55 8.33 11.78
CA ILE A 125 9.18 7.94 12.10
C ILE A 125 9.02 6.42 12.03
N ILE A 126 9.45 5.80 10.93
CA ILE A 126 9.27 4.37 10.70
C ILE A 126 10.03 3.54 11.74
N ARG A 127 11.26 3.93 12.10
CA ARG A 127 12.08 3.20 13.08
C ARG A 127 11.48 3.18 14.49
N ARG A 128 10.82 4.27 14.92
CA ARG A 128 10.29 4.38 16.28
C ARG A 128 8.88 3.82 16.43
N ALA A 129 8.13 3.72 15.34
CA ALA A 129 6.72 3.39 15.40
C ALA A 129 6.48 1.88 15.37
N ALA A 130 5.58 1.42 16.25
CA ALA A 130 5.05 0.08 16.24
C ALA A 130 3.57 0.11 16.63
N GLY A 131 2.77 -0.74 16.02
CA GLY A 131 1.33 -0.81 16.26
C GLY A 131 0.83 -2.25 16.41
N ARG A 132 -0.48 -2.43 16.27
CA ARG A 132 -1.15 -3.73 16.44
C ARG A 132 -0.53 -4.85 15.60
N TYR A 133 -0.07 -4.56 14.41
CA TYR A 133 0.54 -5.54 13.49
C TYR A 133 2.08 -5.52 13.51
N GLY A 134 2.68 -4.96 14.57
CA GLY A 134 4.12 -4.93 14.77
C GLY A 134 4.79 -3.64 14.25
N PRO A 135 6.13 -3.65 14.16
CA PRO A 135 6.93 -2.51 13.77
C PRO A 135 6.55 -1.94 12.41
N CYS A 136 6.62 -0.61 12.27
CA CYS A 136 6.41 0.05 10.98
C CYS A 136 7.55 -0.29 10.00
N THR A 137 8.76 -0.55 10.49
CA THR A 137 9.89 -1.02 9.71
C THR A 137 9.57 -2.32 8.97
N ASP A 138 8.98 -3.31 9.66
CA ASP A 138 8.63 -4.59 9.04
C ASP A 138 7.65 -4.41 7.88
N TYR A 139 6.66 -3.53 8.04
CA TYR A 139 5.70 -3.23 6.99
C TYR A 139 6.36 -2.71 5.71
N VAL A 140 7.32 -1.79 5.85
CA VAL A 140 8.02 -1.18 4.71
C VAL A 140 8.96 -2.19 4.05
N VAL A 141 9.74 -2.93 4.86
CA VAL A 141 10.68 -3.95 4.39
C VAL A 141 9.97 -5.11 3.70
N GLU A 142 8.87 -5.61 4.30
CA GLU A 142 8.06 -6.67 3.70
C GLU A 142 7.42 -6.22 2.38
N THR A 143 6.95 -4.98 2.30
CA THR A 143 6.42 -4.44 1.05
C THR A 143 7.50 -4.35 -0.03
N ALA A 144 8.71 -3.88 0.31
CA ALA A 144 9.85 -3.84 -0.62
C ALA A 144 10.23 -5.25 -1.10
N ARG A 145 10.27 -6.22 -0.19
CA ARG A 145 10.55 -7.63 -0.51
C ARG A 145 9.51 -8.20 -1.47
N ALA A 146 8.23 -8.02 -1.15
CA ALA A 146 7.12 -8.55 -1.95
C ALA A 146 7.07 -7.93 -3.36
N LEU A 147 7.42 -6.66 -3.50
CA LEU A 147 7.55 -6.02 -4.81
C LEU A 147 8.65 -6.67 -5.64
N ARG A 148 9.84 -6.89 -5.05
CA ARG A 148 10.97 -7.56 -5.74
C ARG A 148 10.60 -8.97 -6.16
N GLU A 149 9.99 -9.75 -5.27
CA GLU A 149 9.51 -11.12 -5.56
C GLU A 149 8.47 -11.15 -6.69
N ALA A 150 7.65 -10.09 -6.78
CA ALA A 150 6.71 -9.91 -7.87
C ALA A 150 7.35 -9.36 -9.17
N GLY A 151 8.66 -9.11 -9.21
CA GLY A 151 9.34 -8.52 -10.37
C GLY A 151 9.07 -7.02 -10.56
N ILE A 152 8.60 -6.34 -9.52
CA ILE A 152 8.32 -4.91 -9.55
C ILE A 152 9.52 -4.15 -8.96
N ARG A 153 10.16 -3.32 -9.77
CA ARG A 153 11.22 -2.43 -9.30
C ARG A 153 10.63 -1.13 -8.75
N ASP A 154 11.02 -0.79 -7.52
CA ASP A 154 10.74 0.50 -6.88
C ASP A 154 12.02 0.99 -6.20
N ALA A 155 12.83 1.74 -6.96
CA ALA A 155 14.17 2.14 -6.51
C ALA A 155 14.14 2.99 -5.22
N ARG A 156 13.12 3.83 -5.04
CA ARG A 156 12.97 4.66 -3.83
C ARG A 156 12.69 3.79 -2.62
N LEU A 157 11.77 2.84 -2.76
CA LEU A 157 11.43 1.93 -1.68
C LEU A 157 12.60 0.98 -1.36
N ASP A 158 13.35 0.54 -2.37
CA ASP A 158 14.53 -0.30 -2.16
C ASP A 158 15.64 0.44 -1.38
N VAL A 159 15.86 1.73 -1.66
CA VAL A 159 16.79 2.57 -0.89
C VAL A 159 16.31 2.73 0.55
N LEU A 160 15.05 3.08 0.74
CA LEU A 160 14.45 3.25 2.07
C LEU A 160 14.54 1.95 2.90
N ALA A 161 14.19 0.81 2.30
CA ALA A 161 14.25 -0.47 2.99
C ALA A 161 15.68 -0.82 3.43
N ARG A 162 16.70 -0.56 2.61
CA ARG A 162 18.12 -0.73 3.01
C ARG A 162 18.49 0.17 4.18
N ARG A 163 18.12 1.46 4.14
CA ARG A 163 18.36 2.40 5.25
C ARG A 163 17.70 1.96 6.56
N LEU A 164 16.51 1.38 6.47
CA LEU A 164 15.80 0.89 7.65
C LEU A 164 16.46 -0.36 8.27
N MET A 165 17.08 -1.20 7.44
CA MET A 165 17.78 -2.41 7.88
C MET A 165 19.21 -2.15 8.36
N SER A 166 19.90 -1.11 7.86
CA SER A 166 21.16 -0.65 8.44
C SER A 166 20.87 0.00 9.79
N GLY A 167 21.67 -0.31 10.82
CA GLY A 167 21.56 0.30 12.13
C GLY A 167 21.60 1.83 12.09
N PRO A 168 21.32 2.53 13.20
CA PRO A 168 21.57 3.96 13.29
C PRO A 168 23.06 4.21 13.03
N GLU A 169 23.35 5.18 12.16
CA GLU A 169 24.69 5.73 12.00
C GLU A 169 25.10 6.48 13.27
#